data_d86a21231bd1b1679081edf9123dce4a
#
_entry.id   d86a21231bd1b1679081edf9123dce4a
#
_cell.length_a   1.000
_cell.length_b   1.000
_cell.length_c   1.000
_cell.angle_alpha   90.00
_cell.angle_beta   90.00
_cell.angle_gamma   90.00
#
_symmetry.space_group_name_H-M   'P 1'
#
loop_
_entity.id
_entity.type
_entity.pdbx_description
1 polymer ?
#
loop_
_entity_poly.entity_id
_entity_poly.type
_entity_poly.pdbx_seq_one_letter_code
_entity_poly.pdbx_strand_id
1 'polypeptide(L)'
;GKGGNVVSFLMDHEHLSYPEALKWLANKYNIEIVEEKETEEQQKDKHKRESLYLAHQYANDFFKSTLKNTDEGKSVGLTYFKKRGYQTKTIDDFELGYSPEKIDALSSKAIEDKYSLEPLYEAGLIKKNEKGTYDFFRGRVIFPIHNISGRIIAVSYTHLTLPTKVRV
;
A
#
# COMPACT_ATOMS: atom_id res chain seq x y z
N GLY A 1 -7.86 33.07 11.78
CA GLY A 1 -6.52 32.68 12.20
C GLY A 1 -6.51 31.27 12.77
N LYS A 2 -5.56 30.41 12.36
CA LYS A 2 -5.35 29.09 13.01
C LYS A 2 -4.66 29.36 14.35
N GLY A 3 -5.30 29.02 15.47
CA GLY A 3 -4.69 28.98 16.79
C GLY A 3 -4.09 27.61 17.04
N GLY A 4 -2.91 27.57 17.66
CA GLY A 4 -2.23 26.33 18.01
C GLY A 4 -1.05 26.60 18.94
N ASN A 5 -0.49 25.53 19.51
CA ASN A 5 0.75 25.62 20.27
C ASN A 5 1.98 25.59 19.33
N VAL A 6 3.18 25.84 19.89
CA VAL A 6 4.43 25.88 19.15
C VAL A 6 4.70 24.56 18.39
N VAL A 7 4.32 23.43 18.97
CA VAL A 7 4.47 22.11 18.33
C VAL A 7 3.60 21.98 17.10
N SER A 8 2.31 22.39 17.21
CA SER A 8 1.39 22.37 16.07
C SER A 8 1.85 23.30 14.96
N PHE A 9 2.41 24.46 15.30
CA PHE A 9 2.99 25.38 14.33
C PHE A 9 4.17 24.73 13.56
N LEU A 10 5.08 24.08 14.27
CA LEU A 10 6.21 23.40 13.64
C LEU A 10 5.79 22.23 12.76
N MET A 11 4.79 21.47 13.20
CA MET A 11 4.24 20.37 12.39
C MET A 11 3.66 20.91 11.06
N ASP A 12 2.93 22.03 11.11
CA ASP A 12 2.30 22.63 9.92
C ASP A 12 3.32 23.35 9.02
N HIS A 13 4.33 24.05 9.60
CA HIS A 13 5.28 24.87 8.87
C HIS A 13 6.44 24.09 8.29
N GLU A 14 7.02 23.19 9.07
CA GLU A 14 8.20 22.39 8.70
C GLU A 14 7.82 20.99 8.21
N HIS A 15 6.52 20.67 8.13
CA HIS A 15 6.00 19.36 7.75
C HIS A 15 6.55 18.20 8.60
N LEU A 16 6.77 18.48 9.89
CA LEU A 16 7.30 17.52 10.85
C LEU A 16 6.18 16.70 11.50
N SER A 17 6.47 15.45 11.81
CA SER A 17 5.63 14.67 12.72
C SER A 17 5.74 15.20 14.15
N TYR A 18 4.79 14.86 15.02
CA TYR A 18 4.83 15.31 16.42
C TYR A 18 6.14 14.96 17.15
N PRO A 19 6.70 13.74 17.05
CA PRO A 19 7.99 13.41 17.65
C PRO A 19 9.16 14.20 17.06
N GLU A 20 9.16 14.45 15.76
CA GLU A 20 10.20 15.25 15.09
C GLU A 20 10.15 16.72 15.52
N ALA A 21 8.94 17.29 15.65
CA ALA A 21 8.76 18.64 16.16
C ALA A 21 9.24 18.79 17.61
N LEU A 22 9.00 17.76 18.45
CA LEU A 22 9.54 17.74 19.83
C LEU A 22 11.07 17.64 19.85
N LYS A 23 11.66 16.77 19.02
CA LYS A 23 13.14 16.66 18.90
C LYS A 23 13.77 17.95 18.41
N TRP A 24 13.15 18.62 17.44
CA TRP A 24 13.59 19.91 16.93
C TRP A 24 13.59 20.98 18.03
N LEU A 25 12.50 21.07 18.82
CA LEU A 25 12.40 22.00 19.94
C LEU A 25 13.44 21.69 21.02
N ALA A 26 13.60 20.43 21.38
CA ALA A 26 14.56 20.03 22.38
C ALA A 26 16.00 20.39 21.96
N ASN A 27 16.38 20.14 20.74
CA ASN A 27 17.68 20.53 20.21
C ASN A 27 17.85 22.06 20.22
N LYS A 28 16.81 22.81 19.85
CA LYS A 28 16.86 24.28 19.83
C LYS A 28 17.03 24.90 21.21
N TYR A 29 16.42 24.30 22.23
CA TYR A 29 16.44 24.80 23.61
C TYR A 29 17.43 24.05 24.51
N ASN A 30 18.30 23.19 23.94
CA ASN A 30 19.25 22.36 24.69
C ASN A 30 18.59 21.53 25.83
N ILE A 31 17.39 21.04 25.56
CA ILE A 31 16.69 20.14 26.47
C ILE A 31 17.11 18.71 26.12
N GLU A 32 17.73 18.02 27.07
CA GLU A 32 18.11 16.63 26.91
C GLU A 32 16.83 15.74 26.91
N ILE A 33 16.53 15.16 25.75
CA ILE A 33 15.46 14.14 25.65
C ILE A 33 16.11 12.81 26.05
N VAL A 34 15.70 12.29 27.21
CA VAL A 34 15.99 10.91 27.55
C VAL A 34 15.14 10.02 26.64
N GLU A 35 15.73 9.56 25.55
CA GLU A 35 15.09 8.54 24.73
C GLU A 35 15.07 7.25 25.57
N GLU A 36 13.90 6.83 26.02
CA GLU A 36 13.74 5.47 26.55
C GLU A 36 14.21 4.51 25.47
N LYS A 37 15.22 3.68 25.76
CA LYS A 37 15.66 2.64 24.83
C LYS A 37 14.47 1.78 24.50
N GLU A 38 14.07 1.80 23.22
CA GLU A 38 13.02 0.91 22.73
C GLU A 38 13.32 -0.52 23.21
N THR A 39 12.35 -1.17 23.81
CA THR A 39 12.50 -2.57 24.20
C THR A 39 12.69 -3.42 22.94
N GLU A 40 13.32 -4.60 23.08
CA GLU A 40 13.48 -5.52 21.96
C GLU A 40 12.15 -5.88 21.29
N GLU A 41 11.07 -5.93 22.08
CA GLU A 41 9.72 -6.19 21.60
C GLU A 41 9.19 -5.02 20.74
N GLN A 42 9.36 -3.79 21.21
CA GLN A 42 8.98 -2.58 20.43
C GLN A 42 9.77 -2.46 19.13
N GLN A 43 11.05 -2.81 19.14
CA GLN A 43 11.87 -2.84 17.92
C GLN A 43 11.37 -3.91 16.93
N LYS A 44 11.07 -5.12 17.41
CA LYS A 44 10.51 -6.20 16.59
C LYS A 44 9.17 -5.81 15.97
N ASP A 45 8.28 -5.20 16.75
CA ASP A 45 6.98 -4.74 16.25
C ASP A 45 7.13 -3.64 15.20
N LYS A 46 8.08 -2.72 15.39
CA LYS A 46 8.39 -1.67 14.43
C LYS A 46 8.94 -2.25 13.12
N HIS A 47 9.88 -3.17 13.20
CA HIS A 47 10.42 -3.87 12.03
C HIS A 47 9.35 -4.67 11.29
N LYS A 48 8.50 -5.38 12.02
CA LYS A 48 7.37 -6.12 11.42
C LYS A 48 6.41 -5.19 10.71
N ARG A 49 6.03 -4.09 11.33
CA ARG A 49 5.13 -3.08 10.71
C ARG A 49 5.74 -2.48 9.46
N GLU A 50 7.03 -2.15 9.48
CA GLU A 50 7.74 -1.62 8.32
C GLU A 50 7.79 -2.64 7.19
N SER A 51 8.07 -3.90 7.50
CA SER A 51 8.05 -5.01 6.54
C SER A 51 6.70 -5.17 5.84
N LEU A 52 5.59 -5.02 6.59
CA LEU A 52 4.24 -5.06 6.02
C LEU A 52 3.96 -3.87 5.08
N TYR A 53 4.41 -2.66 5.43
CA TYR A 53 4.30 -1.51 4.53
C TYR A 53 5.04 -1.74 3.21
N LEU A 54 6.27 -2.25 3.28
CA LEU A 54 7.06 -2.56 2.09
C LEU A 54 6.40 -3.65 1.23
N ALA A 55 5.79 -4.65 1.86
CA ALA A 55 5.05 -5.70 1.15
C ALA A 55 3.84 -5.15 0.40
N HIS A 56 3.05 -4.29 1.04
CA HIS A 56 1.92 -3.64 0.39
C HIS A 56 2.35 -2.70 -0.75
N GLN A 57 3.43 -1.95 -0.55
CA GLN A 57 3.98 -1.08 -1.59
C GLN A 57 4.46 -1.90 -2.80
N TYR A 58 5.25 -2.95 -2.57
CA TYR A 58 5.73 -3.86 -3.61
C TYR A 58 4.57 -4.46 -4.43
N ALA A 59 3.55 -4.97 -3.74
CA ALA A 59 2.38 -5.54 -4.40
C ALA A 59 1.61 -4.49 -5.20
N ASN A 60 1.45 -3.27 -4.67
CA ASN A 60 0.76 -2.21 -5.38
C ASN A 60 1.51 -1.77 -6.65
N ASP A 61 2.83 -1.66 -6.59
CA ASP A 61 3.64 -1.35 -7.77
C ASP A 61 3.52 -2.44 -8.85
N PHE A 62 3.46 -3.71 -8.45
CA PHE A 62 3.16 -4.82 -9.34
C PHE A 62 1.76 -4.69 -9.96
N PHE A 63 0.71 -4.42 -9.19
CA PHE A 63 -0.66 -4.27 -9.70
C PHE A 63 -0.83 -3.06 -10.62
N LYS A 64 -0.17 -1.93 -10.32
CA LYS A 64 -0.13 -0.73 -11.20
C LYS A 64 0.55 -1.05 -12.52
N SER A 65 1.69 -1.73 -12.45
CA SER A 65 2.43 -2.16 -13.65
C SER A 65 1.60 -3.12 -14.50
N THR A 66 0.96 -4.10 -13.87
CA THR A 66 0.07 -5.05 -14.54
C THR A 66 -1.07 -4.34 -15.25
N LEU A 67 -1.74 -3.39 -14.57
CA LEU A 67 -2.85 -2.61 -15.15
C LEU A 67 -2.44 -1.87 -16.44
N LYS A 68 -1.24 -1.28 -16.45
CA LYS A 68 -0.79 -0.39 -17.52
C LYS A 68 -0.05 -1.12 -18.65
N ASN A 69 0.69 -2.17 -18.33
CA ASN A 69 1.68 -2.74 -19.24
C ASN A 69 1.28 -4.10 -19.82
N THR A 70 0.28 -4.79 -19.25
CA THR A 70 -0.18 -6.08 -19.78
C THR A 70 -1.44 -5.95 -20.64
N ASP A 71 -1.63 -6.85 -21.58
CA ASP A 71 -2.84 -6.89 -22.43
C ASP A 71 -4.09 -7.19 -21.58
N GLU A 72 -3.97 -8.09 -20.59
CA GLU A 72 -5.05 -8.40 -19.65
C GLU A 72 -5.40 -7.18 -18.79
N GLY A 73 -4.40 -6.48 -18.23
CA GLY A 73 -4.60 -5.25 -17.46
C GLY A 73 -5.32 -4.17 -18.27
N LYS A 74 -4.96 -3.99 -19.55
CA LYS A 74 -5.59 -3.01 -20.44
C LYS A 74 -7.00 -3.41 -20.84
N SER A 75 -7.19 -4.66 -21.27
CA SER A 75 -8.47 -5.14 -21.81
C SER A 75 -9.52 -5.34 -20.70
N VAL A 76 -9.12 -5.77 -19.52
CA VAL A 76 -10.01 -6.05 -18.38
C VAL A 76 -9.99 -4.88 -17.39
N GLY A 77 -8.83 -4.60 -16.79
CA GLY A 77 -8.70 -3.64 -15.69
C GLY A 77 -9.01 -2.20 -16.12
N LEU A 78 -8.30 -1.66 -17.12
CA LEU A 78 -8.56 -0.28 -17.61
C LEU A 78 -9.96 -0.13 -18.21
N THR A 79 -10.46 -1.17 -18.90
CA THR A 79 -11.82 -1.16 -19.44
C THR A 79 -12.85 -1.08 -18.32
N TYR A 80 -12.65 -1.80 -17.22
CA TYR A 80 -13.51 -1.73 -16.04
C TYR A 80 -13.56 -0.32 -15.47
N PHE A 81 -12.40 0.31 -15.24
CA PHE A 81 -12.32 1.65 -14.69
C PHE A 81 -12.97 2.69 -15.60
N LYS A 82 -12.68 2.62 -16.92
CA LYS A 82 -13.27 3.54 -17.92
C LYS A 82 -14.79 3.41 -18.00
N LYS A 83 -15.35 2.20 -17.99
CA LYS A 83 -16.80 1.97 -17.97
C LYS A 83 -17.49 2.55 -16.74
N ARG A 84 -16.77 2.70 -15.62
CA ARG A 84 -17.25 3.32 -14.39
C ARG A 84 -16.97 4.82 -14.30
N GLY A 85 -16.44 5.42 -15.36
CA GLY A 85 -16.19 6.87 -15.44
C GLY A 85 -14.88 7.34 -14.80
N TYR A 86 -13.98 6.42 -14.42
CA TYR A 86 -12.68 6.82 -13.90
C TYR A 86 -11.82 7.39 -15.02
N GLN A 87 -11.31 8.60 -14.80
CA GLN A 87 -10.34 9.23 -15.68
C GLN A 87 -8.93 8.65 -15.45
N THR A 88 -8.07 8.72 -16.47
CA THR A 88 -6.68 8.26 -16.34
C THR A 88 -5.96 8.92 -15.18
N LYS A 89 -6.15 10.25 -15.02
CA LYS A 89 -5.59 10.98 -13.87
C LYS A 89 -6.04 10.39 -12.53
N THR A 90 -7.32 10.07 -12.36
CA THR A 90 -7.83 9.46 -11.13
C THR A 90 -7.19 8.09 -10.88
N ILE A 91 -7.03 7.27 -11.94
CA ILE A 91 -6.37 5.96 -11.83
C ILE A 91 -4.93 6.13 -11.34
N ASP A 92 -4.23 7.14 -11.84
CA ASP A 92 -2.84 7.43 -11.47
C ASP A 92 -2.73 8.03 -10.06
N ASP A 93 -3.54 9.05 -9.75
CA ASP A 93 -3.51 9.77 -8.46
C ASP A 93 -3.88 8.83 -7.27
N PHE A 94 -4.79 7.89 -7.49
CA PHE A 94 -5.19 6.90 -6.49
C PHE A 94 -4.43 5.57 -6.59
N GLU A 95 -3.43 5.50 -7.46
CA GLU A 95 -2.55 4.34 -7.64
C GLU A 95 -3.30 3.02 -7.89
N LEU A 96 -4.41 3.08 -8.64
CA LEU A 96 -5.26 1.92 -8.90
C LEU A 96 -4.51 0.85 -9.71
N GLY A 97 -4.80 -0.41 -9.43
CA GLY A 97 -4.11 -1.54 -10.00
C GLY A 97 -5.02 -2.65 -10.54
N TYR A 98 -4.40 -3.66 -11.09
CA TYR A 98 -5.07 -4.88 -11.52
C TYR A 98 -4.24 -6.11 -11.16
N SER A 99 -4.86 -7.06 -10.50
CA SER A 99 -4.27 -8.38 -10.23
C SER A 99 -4.71 -9.35 -11.32
N PRO A 100 -3.77 -9.97 -12.07
CA PRO A 100 -4.10 -10.85 -13.17
C PRO A 100 -4.76 -12.15 -12.71
N GLU A 101 -5.36 -12.90 -13.65
CA GLU A 101 -6.03 -14.18 -13.37
C GLU A 101 -5.04 -15.29 -12.99
N LYS A 102 -3.78 -15.17 -13.42
CA LYS A 102 -2.73 -16.15 -13.13
C LYS A 102 -2.59 -16.38 -11.62
N ILE A 103 -2.53 -17.66 -11.23
CA ILE A 103 -2.60 -18.11 -9.83
C ILE A 103 -1.43 -17.63 -8.95
N ASP A 104 -0.29 -17.38 -9.56
CA ASP A 104 1.00 -17.10 -8.91
C ASP A 104 1.73 -15.89 -9.52
N ALA A 105 1.01 -14.93 -10.09
CA ALA A 105 1.61 -13.81 -10.81
C ALA A 105 2.46 -12.92 -9.90
N LEU A 106 1.94 -12.50 -8.74
CA LEU A 106 2.65 -11.69 -7.75
C LEU A 106 3.78 -12.50 -7.11
N SER A 107 3.50 -13.72 -6.68
CA SER A 107 4.50 -14.57 -6.02
C SER A 107 5.64 -14.98 -6.97
N SER A 108 5.35 -15.29 -8.23
CA SER A 108 6.38 -15.55 -9.25
C SER A 108 7.24 -14.31 -9.51
N LYS A 109 6.63 -13.12 -9.60
CA LYS A 109 7.36 -11.87 -9.78
C LYS A 109 8.26 -11.57 -8.58
N ALA A 110 7.76 -11.79 -7.36
CA ALA A 110 8.56 -11.62 -6.14
C ALA A 110 9.81 -12.53 -6.14
N ILE A 111 9.66 -13.80 -6.56
CA ILE A 111 10.80 -14.73 -6.68
C ILE A 111 11.80 -14.23 -7.74
N GLU A 112 11.34 -13.79 -8.90
CA GLU A 112 12.17 -13.21 -9.96
C GLU A 112 12.99 -12.01 -9.48
N ASP A 113 12.33 -11.10 -8.73
CA ASP A 113 12.93 -9.89 -8.16
C ASP A 113 13.77 -10.18 -6.89
N LYS A 114 13.88 -11.45 -6.48
CA LYS A 114 14.54 -11.87 -5.23
C LYS A 114 13.95 -11.21 -3.98
N TYR A 115 12.67 -10.87 -4.04
CA TYR A 115 11.92 -10.35 -2.90
C TYR A 115 11.45 -11.51 -2.01
N SER A 116 11.55 -11.35 -0.68
CA SER A 116 11.08 -12.37 0.26
C SER A 116 9.57 -12.56 0.20
N LEU A 117 9.11 -13.80 0.18
CA LEU A 117 7.68 -14.12 0.18
C LEU A 117 7.04 -13.96 1.57
N GLU A 118 7.82 -14.02 2.64
CA GLU A 118 7.30 -13.98 4.02
C GLU A 118 6.49 -12.71 4.32
N PRO A 119 6.99 -11.48 4.00
CA PRO A 119 6.20 -10.27 4.19
C PRO A 119 4.90 -10.24 3.39
N LEU A 120 4.90 -10.79 2.17
CA LEU A 120 3.69 -10.89 1.34
C LEU A 120 2.67 -11.86 1.94
N TYR A 121 3.16 -12.93 2.56
CA TYR A 121 2.32 -13.91 3.27
C TYR A 121 1.72 -13.29 4.54
N GLU A 122 2.53 -12.65 5.37
CA GLU A 122 2.07 -11.94 6.58
C GLU A 122 1.08 -10.81 6.26
N ALA A 123 1.26 -10.11 5.13
CA ALA A 123 0.33 -9.10 4.63
C ALA A 123 -0.95 -9.69 4.03
N GLY A 124 -1.07 -11.02 3.92
CA GLY A 124 -2.23 -11.71 3.35
C GLY A 124 -2.38 -11.56 1.83
N LEU A 125 -1.34 -11.10 1.13
CA LEU A 125 -1.31 -10.90 -0.32
C LEU A 125 -1.14 -12.21 -1.09
N ILE A 126 -0.44 -13.15 -0.48
CA ILE A 126 -0.26 -14.52 -0.96
C ILE A 126 -0.67 -15.52 0.13
N LYS A 127 -1.00 -16.72 -0.28
CA LYS A 127 -1.34 -17.83 0.62
C LYS A 127 -0.57 -19.08 0.23
N LYS A 128 -0.48 -20.03 1.15
CA LYS A 128 0.17 -21.32 0.95
C LYS A 128 -0.84 -22.44 1.17
N ASN A 129 -0.79 -23.45 0.31
CA ASN A 129 -1.53 -24.70 0.47
C ASN A 129 -0.60 -25.88 0.18
N GLU A 130 -1.13 -27.10 0.18
CA GLU A 130 -0.37 -28.34 -0.09
C GLU A 130 0.29 -28.35 -1.49
N LYS A 131 -0.24 -27.58 -2.45
CA LYS A 131 0.27 -27.48 -3.83
C LYS A 131 1.29 -26.38 -4.05
N GLY A 132 1.52 -25.52 -3.03
CA GLY A 132 2.47 -24.42 -3.11
C GLY A 132 1.87 -23.06 -2.75
N THR A 133 2.57 -22.00 -3.15
CA THR A 133 2.15 -20.60 -2.91
C THR A 133 1.23 -20.12 -4.04
N TYR A 134 0.20 -19.35 -3.69
CA TYR A 134 -0.70 -18.75 -4.65
C TYR A 134 -1.12 -17.34 -4.21
N ASP A 135 -1.45 -16.50 -5.18
CA ASP A 135 -1.88 -15.13 -4.95
C ASP A 135 -3.32 -15.09 -4.41
N PHE A 136 -3.56 -14.26 -3.39
CA PHE A 136 -4.90 -14.12 -2.81
C PHE A 136 -5.84 -13.37 -3.74
N PHE A 137 -5.34 -12.31 -4.39
CA PHE A 137 -6.11 -11.52 -5.35
C PHE A 137 -5.83 -12.02 -6.76
N ARG A 138 -6.88 -12.37 -7.52
CA ARG A 138 -6.78 -12.86 -8.90
C ARG A 138 -7.95 -12.34 -9.73
N GLY A 139 -7.66 -11.86 -10.95
CA GLY A 139 -8.67 -11.32 -11.86
C GLY A 139 -9.46 -10.19 -11.22
N ARG A 140 -8.80 -9.23 -10.54
CA ARG A 140 -9.48 -8.19 -9.78
C ARG A 140 -8.85 -6.83 -9.99
N VAL A 141 -9.69 -5.80 -9.99
CA VAL A 141 -9.21 -4.43 -9.85
C VAL A 141 -8.89 -4.15 -8.38
N ILE A 142 -7.78 -3.45 -8.17
CA ILE A 142 -7.20 -3.18 -6.85
C ILE A 142 -7.29 -1.70 -6.54
N PHE A 143 -7.69 -1.42 -5.31
CA PHE A 143 -7.76 -0.08 -4.73
C PHE A 143 -6.84 -0.06 -3.51
N PRO A 144 -5.69 0.61 -3.55
CA PRO A 144 -4.85 0.75 -2.38
C PRO A 144 -5.50 1.65 -1.33
N ILE A 145 -5.27 1.34 -0.08
CA ILE A 145 -5.72 2.13 1.07
C ILE A 145 -4.50 2.77 1.69
N HIS A 146 -4.48 4.10 1.69
CA HIS A 146 -3.40 4.89 2.24
C HIS A 146 -3.72 5.36 3.66
N ASN A 147 -2.71 5.43 4.50
CA ASN A 147 -2.82 6.15 5.77
C ASN A 147 -2.68 7.68 5.56
N ILE A 148 -2.79 8.44 6.64
CA ILE A 148 -2.69 9.92 6.61
C ILE A 148 -1.32 10.39 6.07
N SER A 149 -0.27 9.59 6.23
CA SER A 149 1.09 9.87 5.73
C SER A 149 1.31 9.43 4.28
N GLY A 150 0.25 8.97 3.58
CA GLY A 150 0.34 8.51 2.19
C GLY A 150 0.95 7.12 1.99
N ARG A 151 1.21 6.36 3.05
CA ARG A 151 1.73 4.98 2.94
C ARG A 151 0.60 3.99 2.73
N ILE A 152 0.80 3.02 1.86
CA ILE A 152 -0.16 1.95 1.60
C ILE A 152 -0.19 0.98 2.80
N ILE A 153 -1.35 0.84 3.42
CA ILE A 153 -1.57 0.00 4.61
C ILE A 153 -2.38 -1.25 4.31
N ALA A 154 -3.09 -1.27 3.20
CA ALA A 154 -3.91 -2.39 2.76
C ALA A 154 -4.27 -2.23 1.28
N VAL A 155 -4.83 -3.28 0.71
CA VAL A 155 -5.47 -3.23 -0.61
C VAL A 155 -6.91 -3.73 -0.49
N SER A 156 -7.82 -3.02 -1.15
CA SER A 156 -9.20 -3.45 -1.34
C SER A 156 -9.39 -3.91 -2.78
N TYR A 157 -10.44 -4.69 -3.03
CA TYR A 157 -10.72 -5.21 -4.35
C TYR A 157 -12.21 -5.24 -4.64
N THR A 158 -12.56 -5.24 -5.92
CA THR A 158 -13.94 -5.49 -6.35
C THR A 158 -13.99 -6.69 -7.29
N HIS A 159 -15.07 -7.46 -7.19
CA HIS A 159 -15.38 -8.47 -8.19
C HIS A 159 -15.67 -7.81 -9.54
N LEU A 160 -15.04 -8.32 -10.59
CA LEU A 160 -15.36 -7.96 -11.97
C LEU A 160 -16.68 -8.67 -12.35
N THR A 161 -17.80 -8.27 -11.76
CA THR A 161 -19.09 -8.71 -12.26
C THR A 161 -19.34 -7.99 -13.58
N LEU A 162 -19.40 -8.74 -14.66
CA LEU A 162 -20.01 -8.26 -15.90
C LEU A 162 -21.43 -7.75 -15.51
N PRO A 163 -21.88 -6.60 -16.04
CA PRO A 163 -23.26 -6.16 -15.82
C PRO A 163 -24.18 -7.28 -16.29
N THR A 164 -24.89 -7.88 -15.36
CA THR A 164 -25.95 -8.83 -15.69
C THR A 164 -26.90 -8.08 -16.61
N LYS A 165 -27.05 -8.52 -17.85
CA LYS A 165 -28.07 -8.00 -18.74
C LYS A 165 -29.40 -8.19 -18.03
N VAL A 166 -29.95 -7.12 -17.50
CA VAL A 166 -31.35 -7.09 -17.10
C VAL A 166 -32.14 -7.31 -18.43
N ARG A 167 -32.69 -8.49 -18.60
CA ARG A 167 -33.69 -8.72 -19.61
C ARG A 167 -34.92 -7.93 -19.19
N VAL A 168 -35.23 -6.89 -19.93
CA VAL A 168 -36.55 -6.25 -19.94
C VAL A 168 -37.48 -7.16 -20.71
#